data_fdf701460c0960a3f246afd7bea247a5
#
_entry.id   fdf701460c0960a3f246afd7bea247a5
#
_cell.length_a   1.000
_cell.length_b   1.000
_cell.length_c   1.000
_cell.angle_alpha   90.00
_cell.angle_beta   90.00
_cell.angle_gamma   90.00
#
_symmetry.space_group_name_H-M   'P 1'
#
loop_
_entity.id
_entity.type
_entity.pdbx_description
1 polymer ?
#
loop_
_entity_poly.entity_id
_entity_poly.type
_entity_poly.pdbx_seq_one_letter_code
_entity_poly.pdbx_strand_id
1 'polypeptide(L)'
;MELSLSMWSVHRTVRENGWTVLDFVDFCNKEGIKQVELLNVFWKNAAIELPTVVAALKSKGIRASSYAVANDFAKDNAEERQAALQEILDAIPVAQALGVNVIRVFSGNLTEHVTYDNALGWIVEGLRAAAEAAGKAGITLCLENHGKLAGSGVQVKAILDRVNSPYLKSTFDTGNFLLVDEEPLTALDVLIGEVAHVHFKDFVRLPDGRYKSLAGTSFEGVSLGLGDVDLAEIVRRLKARGYEGAYVLEYEGLGSEAEGIRKSYEYFGTLL
;
A
#
# COMPACT_ATOMS: atom_id res chain seq x y z
N MET A 1 -1.62 11.57 -15.84
CA MET A 1 -1.46 10.60 -14.73
C MET A 1 -0.09 10.80 -14.14
N GLU A 2 0.08 10.81 -12.83
CA GLU A 2 1.36 11.04 -12.15
C GLU A 2 1.62 9.88 -11.20
N LEU A 3 2.85 9.35 -11.17
CA LEU A 3 3.25 8.30 -10.24
C LEU A 3 3.56 8.92 -8.89
N SER A 4 2.98 8.40 -7.84
CA SER A 4 3.32 8.74 -6.45
C SER A 4 4.43 7.82 -5.94
N LEU A 5 5.25 8.29 -5.01
CA LEU A 5 6.26 7.46 -4.35
C LEU A 5 5.82 7.13 -2.94
N SER A 6 5.67 5.84 -2.63
CA SER A 6 5.54 5.38 -1.25
C SER A 6 6.87 5.54 -0.51
N MET A 7 6.84 6.07 0.72
CA MET A 7 8.03 6.15 1.57
C MET A 7 8.62 4.76 1.86
N TRP A 8 7.82 3.68 1.70
CA TRP A 8 8.32 2.31 1.78
C TRP A 8 9.42 2.03 0.75
N SER A 9 9.37 2.65 -0.42
CA SER A 9 10.37 2.48 -1.49
C SER A 9 11.79 2.86 -1.09
N VAL A 10 11.97 3.61 0.00
CA VAL A 10 13.27 4.00 0.56
C VAL A 10 13.48 3.50 1.99
N HIS A 11 12.75 2.44 2.38
CA HIS A 11 12.75 1.93 3.75
C HIS A 11 14.13 1.48 4.27
N ARG A 12 15.01 0.99 3.39
CA ARG A 12 16.39 0.62 3.75
C ARG A 12 17.22 1.87 4.04
N THR A 13 17.17 2.84 3.12
CA THR A 13 17.82 4.15 3.30
C THR A 13 17.35 4.84 4.57
N VAL A 14 16.03 4.82 4.85
CA VAL A 14 15.45 5.36 6.09
C VAL A 14 16.07 4.70 7.32
N ARG A 15 16.14 3.37 7.35
CA ARG A 15 16.69 2.62 8.49
C ARG A 15 18.19 2.79 8.67
N GLU A 16 18.94 2.74 7.56
CA GLU A 16 20.40 2.85 7.56
C GLU A 16 20.89 4.24 7.97
N ASN A 17 20.21 5.28 7.52
CA ASN A 17 20.61 6.68 7.73
C ASN A 17 19.80 7.41 8.80
N GLY A 18 18.82 6.74 9.42
CA GLY A 18 17.95 7.35 10.43
C GLY A 18 17.09 8.49 9.89
N TRP A 19 16.66 8.40 8.63
CA TRP A 19 15.84 9.42 7.99
C TRP A 19 14.52 9.62 8.72
N THR A 20 14.08 10.86 8.76
CA THR A 20 12.74 11.28 9.15
C THR A 20 11.85 11.41 7.92
N VAL A 21 10.55 11.68 8.14
CA VAL A 21 9.62 12.02 7.05
C VAL A 21 10.08 13.29 6.30
N LEU A 22 10.72 14.25 6.97
CA LEU A 22 11.26 15.45 6.32
C LEU A 22 12.42 15.11 5.38
N ASP A 23 13.33 14.21 5.78
CA ASP A 23 14.44 13.78 4.92
C ASP A 23 13.90 13.07 3.67
N PHE A 24 12.81 12.28 3.79
CA PHE A 24 12.13 11.71 2.64
C PHE A 24 11.52 12.79 1.72
N VAL A 25 10.87 13.80 2.28
CA VAL A 25 10.33 14.94 1.50
C VAL A 25 11.44 15.70 0.78
N ASP A 26 12.61 15.87 1.41
CA ASP A 26 13.79 16.49 0.79
C ASP A 26 14.36 15.62 -0.34
N PHE A 27 14.43 14.31 -0.14
CA PHE A 27 14.79 13.36 -1.19
C PHE A 27 13.82 13.46 -2.38
N CYS A 28 12.51 13.43 -2.16
CA CYS A 28 11.52 13.57 -3.22
C CYS A 28 11.68 14.88 -3.99
N ASN A 29 11.92 15.99 -3.30
CA ASN A 29 12.17 17.28 -3.95
C ASN A 29 13.42 17.26 -4.83
N LYS A 30 14.52 16.64 -4.36
CA LYS A 30 15.76 16.49 -5.11
C LYS A 30 15.57 15.61 -6.35
N GLU A 31 14.80 14.55 -6.25
CA GLU A 31 14.51 13.64 -7.36
C GLU A 31 13.39 14.16 -8.30
N GLY A 32 12.81 15.32 -8.02
CA GLY A 32 11.74 15.92 -8.83
C GLY A 32 10.36 15.25 -8.66
N ILE A 33 10.19 14.40 -7.65
CA ILE A 33 8.95 13.67 -7.34
C ILE A 33 7.93 14.65 -6.76
N LYS A 34 6.71 14.64 -7.29
CA LYS A 34 5.65 15.60 -6.95
C LYS A 34 4.47 15.01 -6.17
N GLN A 35 4.41 13.68 -6.09
CA GLN A 35 3.39 12.98 -5.30
C GLN A 35 4.03 11.94 -4.40
N VAL A 36 3.52 11.80 -3.17
CA VAL A 36 4.06 10.88 -2.17
C VAL A 36 2.94 10.20 -1.40
N GLU A 37 3.22 8.97 -0.96
CA GLU A 37 2.49 8.31 0.09
C GLU A 37 3.35 8.23 1.34
N LEU A 38 2.80 8.71 2.48
CA LEU A 38 3.46 8.64 3.77
C LEU A 38 2.90 7.47 4.59
N LEU A 39 3.73 6.87 5.44
CA LEU A 39 3.36 5.70 6.24
C LEU A 39 3.48 5.98 7.74
N ASN A 40 2.53 5.42 8.53
CA ASN A 40 2.50 5.59 9.99
C ASN A 40 3.78 5.10 10.68
N VAL A 41 4.44 4.08 10.14
CA VAL A 41 5.62 3.44 10.73
C VAL A 41 6.91 4.28 10.70
N PHE A 42 6.93 5.38 9.94
CA PHE A 42 8.13 6.23 9.80
C PHE A 42 8.09 7.52 10.63
N TRP A 43 7.01 7.77 11.34
CA TRP A 43 6.92 8.91 12.25
C TRP A 43 7.46 8.52 13.64
N LYS A 44 8.27 9.38 14.23
CA LYS A 44 8.62 9.26 15.64
C LYS A 44 7.46 9.73 16.53
N ASN A 45 6.83 10.82 16.13
CA ASN A 45 5.61 11.34 16.74
C ASN A 45 4.85 12.17 15.70
N ALA A 46 3.83 11.57 15.09
CA ALA A 46 3.06 12.22 14.03
C ALA A 46 2.41 13.53 14.49
N ALA A 47 1.90 13.61 15.72
CA ALA A 47 1.25 14.83 16.22
C ALA A 47 2.22 16.03 16.29
N ILE A 48 3.51 15.79 16.57
CA ILE A 48 4.54 16.83 16.65
C ILE A 48 5.09 17.16 15.26
N GLU A 49 5.33 16.16 14.43
CA GLU A 49 6.02 16.32 13.14
C GLU A 49 5.11 16.83 12.03
N LEU A 50 3.82 16.45 12.06
CA LEU A 50 2.86 16.70 10.99
C LEU A 50 2.75 18.15 10.52
N PRO A 51 2.68 19.17 11.39
CA PRO A 51 2.60 20.57 10.94
C PRO A 51 3.83 20.99 10.09
N THR A 52 5.02 20.52 10.49
CA THR A 52 6.27 20.82 9.78
C THR A 52 6.34 20.10 8.46
N VAL A 53 5.92 18.81 8.41
CA VAL A 53 5.87 18.03 7.17
C VAL A 53 4.88 18.62 6.18
N VAL A 54 3.67 19.02 6.62
CA VAL A 54 2.67 19.68 5.76
C VAL A 54 3.24 20.98 5.16
N ALA A 55 3.92 21.78 5.98
CA ALA A 55 4.57 23.03 5.52
C ALA A 55 5.69 22.74 4.50
N ALA A 56 6.49 21.69 4.73
CA ALA A 56 7.57 21.27 3.83
C ALA A 56 7.02 20.77 2.48
N LEU A 57 6.01 19.92 2.49
CA LEU A 57 5.32 19.44 1.28
C LEU A 57 4.81 20.64 0.46
N LYS A 58 4.08 21.55 1.10
CA LYS A 58 3.55 22.76 0.45
C LYS A 58 4.64 23.63 -0.15
N SER A 59 5.71 23.90 0.59
CA SER A 59 6.81 24.78 0.14
C SER A 59 7.58 24.22 -1.05
N LYS A 60 7.62 22.88 -1.20
CA LYS A 60 8.30 22.16 -2.28
C LYS A 60 7.35 21.81 -3.45
N GLY A 61 6.06 22.15 -3.34
CA GLY A 61 5.06 21.79 -4.35
C GLY A 61 4.88 20.28 -4.50
N ILE A 62 5.03 19.54 -3.40
CA ILE A 62 4.78 18.08 -3.32
C ILE A 62 3.42 17.88 -2.67
N ARG A 63 2.64 16.92 -3.18
CA ARG A 63 1.32 16.56 -2.64
C ARG A 63 1.35 15.16 -2.08
N ALA A 64 0.70 14.94 -0.94
CA ALA A 64 0.37 13.58 -0.54
C ALA A 64 -0.75 13.04 -1.44
N SER A 65 -0.68 11.78 -1.86
CA SER A 65 -1.72 11.06 -2.61
C SER A 65 -2.58 10.18 -1.70
N SER A 66 -1.98 9.68 -0.65
CA SER A 66 -2.54 8.72 0.29
C SER A 66 -1.74 8.71 1.59
N TYR A 67 -2.30 8.07 2.60
CA TYR A 67 -1.60 7.75 3.84
C TYR A 67 -1.72 6.25 4.11
N ALA A 68 -0.65 5.60 4.54
CA ALA A 68 -0.65 4.15 4.73
C ALA A 68 -0.46 3.77 6.20
N VAL A 69 -1.23 2.78 6.66
CA VAL A 69 -1.21 2.26 8.03
C VAL A 69 -0.83 0.78 8.01
N ALA A 70 0.10 0.40 8.88
CA ALA A 70 0.56 -0.98 9.06
C ALA A 70 -0.17 -1.63 10.26
N ASN A 71 -1.48 -1.73 10.16
CA ASN A 71 -2.33 -2.39 11.16
C ASN A 71 -2.36 -3.92 10.99
N ASP A 72 -2.70 -4.66 12.05
CA ASP A 72 -2.83 -6.11 12.02
C ASP A 72 -4.03 -6.57 12.87
N PHE A 73 -5.14 -6.92 12.21
CA PHE A 73 -6.33 -7.48 12.86
C PHE A 73 -6.27 -8.99 13.08
N ALA A 74 -5.30 -9.67 12.47
CA ALA A 74 -5.12 -11.10 12.58
C ALA A 74 -4.39 -11.49 13.88
N LYS A 75 -5.02 -11.12 15.00
CA LYS A 75 -4.55 -11.38 16.37
C LYS A 75 -5.61 -12.16 17.14
N ASP A 76 -5.22 -13.19 17.86
CA ASP A 76 -6.11 -13.92 18.76
C ASP A 76 -6.44 -13.12 20.02
N ASN A 77 -5.60 -12.17 20.40
CA ASN A 77 -5.78 -11.25 21.51
C ASN A 77 -6.70 -10.06 21.12
N ALA A 78 -7.77 -9.83 21.88
CA ALA A 78 -8.72 -8.76 21.63
C ALA A 78 -8.12 -7.35 21.86
N GLU A 79 -7.21 -7.20 22.82
CA GLU A 79 -6.56 -5.91 23.11
C GLU A 79 -5.63 -5.51 21.93
N GLU A 80 -4.93 -6.46 21.32
CA GLU A 80 -4.09 -6.20 20.14
C GLU A 80 -4.96 -5.82 18.93
N ARG A 81 -6.13 -6.45 18.75
CA ARG A 81 -7.08 -6.04 17.69
C ARG A 81 -7.63 -4.64 17.91
N GLN A 82 -7.90 -4.27 19.19
CA GLN A 82 -8.32 -2.92 19.52
C GLN A 82 -7.20 -1.90 19.27
N ALA A 83 -5.95 -2.23 19.53
CA ALA A 83 -4.80 -1.40 19.21
C ALA A 83 -4.68 -1.21 17.69
N ALA A 84 -4.85 -2.26 16.89
CA ALA A 84 -4.85 -2.18 15.43
C ALA A 84 -5.97 -1.28 14.88
N LEU A 85 -7.15 -1.32 15.49
CA LEU A 85 -8.23 -0.37 15.17
C LEU A 85 -7.82 1.07 15.52
N GLN A 86 -7.22 1.27 16.69
CA GLN A 86 -6.80 2.61 17.14
C GLN A 86 -5.74 3.21 16.19
N GLU A 87 -4.81 2.42 15.65
CA GLU A 87 -3.85 2.89 14.65
C GLU A 87 -4.54 3.50 13.42
N ILE A 88 -5.64 2.89 12.94
CA ILE A 88 -6.40 3.45 11.82
C ILE A 88 -7.17 4.71 12.25
N LEU A 89 -7.75 4.72 13.44
CA LEU A 89 -8.46 5.89 13.95
C LEU A 89 -7.53 7.10 14.12
N ASP A 90 -6.31 6.87 14.61
CA ASP A 90 -5.28 7.90 14.78
C ASP A 90 -4.76 8.41 13.42
N ALA A 91 -4.82 7.61 12.37
CA ALA A 91 -4.44 8.00 11.02
C ALA A 91 -5.44 8.96 10.36
N ILE A 92 -6.71 8.95 10.76
CA ILE A 92 -7.75 9.80 10.16
C ILE A 92 -7.38 11.30 10.24
N PRO A 93 -7.08 11.88 11.42
CA PRO A 93 -6.68 13.29 11.50
C PRO A 93 -5.37 13.59 10.76
N VAL A 94 -4.45 12.63 10.66
CA VAL A 94 -3.22 12.78 9.88
C VAL A 94 -3.55 12.90 8.39
N ALA A 95 -4.37 12.01 7.86
CA ALA A 95 -4.83 12.05 6.47
C ALA A 95 -5.55 13.36 6.13
N GLN A 96 -6.44 13.84 7.02
CA GLN A 96 -7.13 15.12 6.86
C GLN A 96 -6.14 16.30 6.80
N ALA A 97 -5.14 16.34 7.68
CA ALA A 97 -4.12 17.38 7.69
C ALA A 97 -3.21 17.34 6.44
N LEU A 98 -2.94 16.15 5.91
CA LEU A 98 -2.23 15.96 4.64
C LEU A 98 -3.10 16.30 3.42
N GLY A 99 -4.41 16.46 3.58
CA GLY A 99 -5.35 16.74 2.51
C GLY A 99 -5.64 15.53 1.61
N VAL A 100 -5.49 14.30 2.14
CA VAL A 100 -5.79 13.06 1.42
C VAL A 100 -7.10 12.43 1.90
N ASN A 101 -7.77 11.72 0.98
CA ASN A 101 -9.03 11.03 1.24
C ASN A 101 -8.90 9.50 1.14
N VAL A 102 -7.70 8.99 1.02
CA VAL A 102 -7.40 7.55 0.97
C VAL A 102 -6.42 7.19 2.10
N ILE A 103 -6.78 6.15 2.86
CA ILE A 103 -5.89 5.48 3.81
C ILE A 103 -5.77 4.01 3.38
N ARG A 104 -4.55 3.57 3.04
CA ARG A 104 -4.26 2.16 2.81
C ARG A 104 -4.16 1.44 4.16
N VAL A 105 -4.82 0.29 4.27
CA VAL A 105 -4.86 -0.56 5.48
C VAL A 105 -4.58 -2.01 5.13
N PHE A 106 -4.21 -2.80 6.13
CA PHE A 106 -3.99 -4.24 6.02
C PHE A 106 -5.10 -5.07 6.68
N SER A 107 -5.21 -6.34 6.30
CA SER A 107 -6.01 -7.34 7.02
C SER A 107 -5.25 -7.87 8.24
N GLY A 108 -3.97 -8.14 8.08
CA GLY A 108 -3.09 -8.72 9.07
C GLY A 108 -2.15 -9.76 8.49
N ASN A 109 -1.42 -10.47 9.36
CA ASN A 109 -0.37 -11.40 8.97
C ASN A 109 -0.75 -12.86 9.28
N LEU A 110 -0.39 -13.76 8.35
CA LEU A 110 -0.43 -15.20 8.56
C LEU A 110 0.62 -15.58 9.61
N THR A 111 0.23 -16.39 10.60
CA THR A 111 1.14 -16.97 11.59
C THR A 111 0.87 -18.48 11.72
N GLU A 112 1.63 -19.18 12.55
CA GLU A 112 1.42 -20.60 12.81
C GLU A 112 0.01 -20.89 13.36
N HIS A 113 -0.55 -19.97 14.15
CA HIS A 113 -1.82 -20.16 14.85
C HIS A 113 -2.98 -19.31 14.27
N VAL A 114 -2.68 -18.34 13.41
CA VAL A 114 -3.67 -17.45 12.81
C VAL A 114 -3.70 -17.65 11.31
N THR A 115 -4.80 -18.24 10.85
CA THR A 115 -5.11 -18.51 9.44
C THR A 115 -6.18 -17.52 8.95
N TYR A 116 -6.37 -17.46 7.63
CA TYR A 116 -7.45 -16.65 7.03
C TYR A 116 -8.82 -16.99 7.65
N ASP A 117 -9.14 -18.28 7.78
CA ASP A 117 -10.46 -18.72 8.21
C ASP A 117 -10.77 -18.32 9.66
N ASN A 118 -9.80 -18.46 10.57
CA ASN A 118 -10.03 -18.10 11.97
C ASN A 118 -9.92 -16.57 12.23
N ALA A 119 -9.18 -15.82 11.40
CA ALA A 119 -9.04 -14.38 11.52
C ALA A 119 -10.16 -13.59 10.80
N LEU A 120 -10.85 -14.18 9.84
CA LEU A 120 -11.79 -13.47 8.96
C LEU A 120 -12.85 -12.68 9.73
N GLY A 121 -13.40 -13.26 10.82
CA GLY A 121 -14.37 -12.56 11.68
C GLY A 121 -13.79 -11.31 12.33
N TRP A 122 -12.58 -11.39 12.86
CA TRP A 122 -11.86 -10.28 13.50
C TRP A 122 -11.52 -9.16 12.51
N ILE A 123 -11.04 -9.56 11.32
CA ILE A 123 -10.70 -8.61 10.24
C ILE A 123 -11.96 -7.84 9.81
N VAL A 124 -13.07 -8.54 9.58
CA VAL A 124 -14.33 -7.91 9.17
C VAL A 124 -14.88 -6.98 10.23
N GLU A 125 -14.83 -7.35 11.52
CA GLU A 125 -15.26 -6.51 12.64
C GLU A 125 -14.42 -5.24 12.73
N GLY A 126 -13.08 -5.37 12.74
CA GLY A 126 -12.16 -4.24 12.84
C GLY A 126 -12.28 -3.28 11.64
N LEU A 127 -12.28 -3.81 10.42
CA LEU A 127 -12.42 -2.99 9.21
C LEU A 127 -13.79 -2.31 9.11
N ARG A 128 -14.88 -2.94 9.59
CA ARG A 128 -16.20 -2.31 9.62
C ARG A 128 -16.22 -1.11 10.54
N ALA A 129 -15.69 -1.26 11.76
CA ALA A 129 -15.60 -0.16 12.73
C ALA A 129 -14.70 0.98 12.20
N ALA A 130 -13.56 0.64 11.62
CA ALA A 130 -12.64 1.61 11.00
C ALA A 130 -13.28 2.34 9.81
N ALA A 131 -13.97 1.62 8.91
CA ALA A 131 -14.62 2.20 7.74
C ALA A 131 -15.78 3.14 8.10
N GLU A 132 -16.52 2.84 9.17
CA GLU A 132 -17.55 3.75 9.68
C GLU A 132 -16.94 5.06 10.17
N ALA A 133 -15.84 5.00 10.93
CA ALA A 133 -15.15 6.20 11.41
C ALA A 133 -14.53 7.01 10.27
N ALA A 134 -13.85 6.35 9.33
CA ALA A 134 -13.24 6.97 8.16
C ALA A 134 -14.30 7.66 7.28
N GLY A 135 -15.44 7.01 7.06
CA GLY A 135 -16.55 7.57 6.28
C GLY A 135 -17.11 8.86 6.87
N LYS A 136 -17.22 8.97 8.20
CA LYS A 136 -17.62 10.21 8.89
C LYS A 136 -16.64 11.36 8.64
N ALA A 137 -15.40 11.04 8.35
CA ALA A 137 -14.33 11.99 8.04
C ALA A 137 -14.14 12.25 6.53
N GLY A 138 -14.97 11.63 5.66
CA GLY A 138 -14.84 11.73 4.21
C GLY A 138 -13.65 10.96 3.64
N ILE A 139 -13.17 9.94 4.35
CA ILE A 139 -12.00 9.12 3.97
C ILE A 139 -12.48 7.74 3.55
N THR A 140 -11.85 7.22 2.49
CA THR A 140 -12.00 5.83 2.04
C THR A 140 -10.80 5.02 2.52
N LEU A 141 -11.05 3.94 3.23
CA LEU A 141 -10.04 2.94 3.52
C LEU A 141 -9.85 2.04 2.30
N CYS A 142 -8.60 1.73 1.97
CA CYS A 142 -8.28 0.83 0.87
C CYS A 142 -7.50 -0.37 1.41
N LEU A 143 -8.14 -1.55 1.44
CA LEU A 143 -7.55 -2.80 1.91
C LEU A 143 -6.59 -3.35 0.86
N GLU A 144 -5.34 -3.54 1.25
CA GLU A 144 -4.31 -4.11 0.38
C GLU A 144 -4.28 -5.64 0.48
N ASN A 145 -4.06 -6.30 -0.66
CA ASN A 145 -3.64 -7.70 -0.77
C ASN A 145 -2.19 -7.84 -0.31
N HIS A 146 -1.97 -7.76 1.01
CA HIS A 146 -0.65 -7.77 1.61
C HIS A 146 -0.35 -9.07 2.34
N GLY A 147 0.89 -9.55 2.20
CA GLY A 147 1.35 -10.78 2.86
C GLY A 147 0.63 -12.03 2.34
N LYS A 148 0.53 -13.05 3.21
CA LYS A 148 0.01 -14.38 2.82
C LYS A 148 -1.33 -14.72 3.46
N LEU A 149 -1.89 -13.85 4.31
CA LEU A 149 -3.14 -14.13 5.03
C LEU A 149 -4.35 -13.91 4.11
N ALA A 150 -4.54 -12.70 3.63
CA ALA A 150 -5.60 -12.31 2.72
C ALA A 150 -4.96 -11.75 1.43
N GLY A 151 -4.11 -12.54 0.81
CA GLY A 151 -3.28 -12.13 -0.33
C GLY A 151 -3.95 -12.33 -1.68
N SER A 152 -4.97 -13.19 -1.79
CA SER A 152 -5.63 -13.45 -3.08
C SER A 152 -6.81 -12.51 -3.35
N GLY A 153 -7.12 -12.32 -4.63
CA GLY A 153 -8.24 -11.48 -5.06
C GLY A 153 -9.58 -11.93 -4.48
N VAL A 154 -9.82 -13.23 -4.42
CA VAL A 154 -11.06 -13.78 -3.84
C VAL A 154 -11.14 -13.58 -2.32
N GLN A 155 -10.03 -13.65 -1.61
CA GLN A 155 -9.99 -13.40 -0.16
C GLN A 155 -10.24 -11.93 0.15
N VAL A 156 -9.57 -11.02 -0.56
CA VAL A 156 -9.81 -9.57 -0.44
C VAL A 156 -11.27 -9.25 -0.77
N LYS A 157 -11.81 -9.76 -1.88
CA LYS A 157 -13.21 -9.55 -2.27
C LYS A 157 -14.19 -10.04 -1.20
N ALA A 158 -13.94 -11.21 -0.60
CA ALA A 158 -14.78 -11.75 0.46
C ALA A 158 -14.78 -10.88 1.73
N ILE A 159 -13.65 -10.25 2.07
CA ILE A 159 -13.58 -9.28 3.17
C ILE A 159 -14.41 -8.03 2.82
N LEU A 160 -14.21 -7.45 1.63
CA LEU A 160 -14.94 -6.26 1.18
C LEU A 160 -16.46 -6.49 1.21
N ASP A 161 -16.92 -7.62 0.67
CA ASP A 161 -18.34 -7.99 0.62
C ASP A 161 -18.94 -8.18 2.02
N ARG A 162 -18.20 -8.79 2.95
CA ARG A 162 -18.66 -9.00 4.33
C ARG A 162 -18.68 -7.71 5.15
N VAL A 163 -17.72 -6.82 4.95
CA VAL A 163 -17.73 -5.48 5.58
C VAL A 163 -18.88 -4.66 5.02
N ASN A 164 -19.13 -4.73 3.72
CA ASN A 164 -20.22 -4.08 3.00
C ASN A 164 -20.33 -2.57 3.32
N SER A 165 -19.23 -1.85 3.18
CA SER A 165 -19.15 -0.41 3.41
C SER A 165 -18.72 0.33 2.12
N PRO A 166 -19.36 1.44 1.75
CA PRO A 166 -18.90 2.28 0.64
C PRO A 166 -17.54 2.93 0.92
N TYR A 167 -17.13 2.98 2.18
CA TYR A 167 -15.86 3.56 2.64
C TYR A 167 -14.74 2.52 2.83
N LEU A 168 -14.94 1.28 2.34
CA LEU A 168 -13.88 0.29 2.23
C LEU A 168 -13.78 -0.20 0.78
N LYS A 169 -12.61 -0.02 0.18
CA LYS A 169 -12.27 -0.38 -1.18
C LYS A 169 -10.98 -1.19 -1.20
N SER A 170 -10.48 -1.53 -2.39
CA SER A 170 -9.23 -2.26 -2.55
C SER A 170 -8.07 -1.32 -2.90
N THR A 171 -6.93 -1.48 -2.20
CA THR A 171 -5.62 -1.20 -2.76
C THR A 171 -5.18 -2.44 -3.52
N PHE A 172 -4.97 -2.29 -4.82
CA PHE A 172 -4.47 -3.35 -5.68
C PHE A 172 -2.94 -3.25 -5.75
N ASP A 173 -2.23 -4.06 -4.94
CA ASP A 173 -0.78 -4.21 -5.08
C ASP A 173 -0.49 -5.21 -6.19
N THR A 174 0.21 -4.77 -7.21
CA THR A 174 0.41 -5.54 -8.44
C THR A 174 1.35 -6.74 -8.27
N GLY A 175 2.30 -6.68 -7.34
CA GLY A 175 3.30 -7.72 -7.12
C GLY A 175 2.91 -8.76 -6.08
N ASN A 176 2.18 -8.36 -5.04
CA ASN A 176 1.92 -9.23 -3.88
C ASN A 176 1.10 -10.49 -4.23
N PHE A 177 0.31 -10.49 -5.31
CA PHE A 177 -0.42 -11.68 -5.76
C PHE A 177 0.50 -12.85 -6.11
N LEU A 178 1.69 -12.57 -6.65
CA LEU A 178 2.67 -13.62 -6.95
C LEU A 178 3.13 -14.36 -5.70
N LEU A 179 3.09 -13.71 -4.52
CA LEU A 179 3.49 -14.32 -3.25
C LEU A 179 2.44 -15.29 -2.66
N VAL A 180 1.25 -15.30 -3.24
CA VAL A 180 0.19 -16.29 -2.95
C VAL A 180 -0.12 -17.18 -4.16
N ASP A 181 0.81 -17.24 -5.12
CA ASP A 181 0.71 -18.05 -6.34
C ASP A 181 -0.50 -17.70 -7.23
N GLU A 182 -0.94 -16.44 -7.20
CA GLU A 182 -2.02 -15.93 -8.05
C GLU A 182 -1.46 -14.97 -9.11
N GLU A 183 -1.92 -15.13 -10.36
CA GLU A 183 -1.59 -14.19 -11.43
C GLU A 183 -2.31 -12.85 -11.22
N PRO A 184 -1.59 -11.70 -11.24
CA PRO A 184 -2.19 -10.39 -10.94
C PRO A 184 -3.39 -10.03 -11.84
N LEU A 185 -3.38 -10.43 -13.11
CA LEU A 185 -4.52 -10.19 -14.00
C LEU A 185 -5.76 -11.01 -13.65
N THR A 186 -5.59 -12.21 -13.10
CA THR A 186 -6.69 -13.03 -12.57
C THR A 186 -7.32 -12.36 -11.34
N ALA A 187 -6.49 -11.88 -10.42
CA ALA A 187 -6.95 -11.13 -9.26
C ALA A 187 -7.66 -9.82 -9.67
N LEU A 188 -7.16 -9.15 -10.72
CA LEU A 188 -7.78 -7.93 -11.24
C LEU A 188 -9.19 -8.18 -11.78
N ASP A 189 -9.43 -9.31 -12.46
CA ASP A 189 -10.77 -9.67 -12.93
C ASP A 189 -11.79 -9.78 -11.78
N VAL A 190 -11.33 -10.20 -10.59
CA VAL A 190 -12.16 -10.27 -9.37
C VAL A 190 -12.36 -8.90 -8.73
N LEU A 191 -11.31 -8.07 -8.69
CA LEU A 191 -11.27 -6.85 -7.87
C LEU A 191 -11.49 -5.55 -8.64
N ILE A 192 -11.51 -5.55 -9.97
CA ILE A 192 -11.48 -4.34 -10.80
C ILE A 192 -12.58 -3.32 -10.46
N GLY A 193 -13.75 -3.78 -10.00
CA GLY A 193 -14.86 -2.92 -9.57
C GLY A 193 -14.67 -2.30 -8.17
N GLU A 194 -13.71 -2.79 -7.41
CA GLU A 194 -13.43 -2.34 -6.05
C GLU A 194 -12.11 -1.55 -5.91
N VAL A 195 -11.29 -1.54 -6.97
CA VAL A 195 -9.98 -0.85 -6.94
C VAL A 195 -10.18 0.65 -6.83
N ALA A 196 -9.69 1.25 -5.74
CA ALA A 196 -9.68 2.70 -5.51
C ALA A 196 -8.26 3.25 -5.28
N HIS A 197 -7.28 2.38 -5.10
CA HIS A 197 -5.87 2.69 -4.93
C HIS A 197 -5.01 1.61 -5.57
N VAL A 198 -3.82 1.95 -6.05
CA VAL A 198 -2.93 0.98 -6.69
C VAL A 198 -1.52 1.15 -6.13
N HIS A 199 -0.94 0.06 -5.64
CA HIS A 199 0.49 -0.04 -5.39
C HIS A 199 1.14 -0.74 -6.58
N PHE A 200 2.08 -0.06 -7.20
CA PHE A 200 2.93 -0.63 -8.24
C PHE A 200 4.17 -1.23 -7.62
N LYS A 201 4.21 -2.54 -7.66
CA LYS A 201 5.32 -3.39 -7.24
C LYS A 201 5.57 -4.40 -8.35
N ASP A 202 6.83 -4.66 -8.65
CA ASP A 202 7.19 -5.65 -9.66
C ASP A 202 8.18 -6.65 -9.09
N PHE A 203 7.93 -7.91 -9.34
CA PHE A 203 8.74 -9.03 -8.92
C PHE A 203 9.17 -9.87 -10.12
N VAL A 204 10.39 -10.37 -10.08
CA VAL A 204 10.91 -11.38 -11.02
C VAL A 204 11.13 -12.69 -10.29
N ARG A 205 10.79 -13.80 -10.93
CA ARG A 205 11.08 -15.15 -10.42
C ARG A 205 12.58 -15.42 -10.53
N LEU A 206 13.22 -15.63 -9.39
CA LEU A 206 14.65 -15.94 -9.29
C LEU A 206 14.87 -17.09 -8.30
N PRO A 207 15.78 -18.06 -8.56
CA PRO A 207 16.03 -19.20 -7.67
C PRO A 207 16.39 -18.79 -6.24
N ASP A 208 17.16 -17.71 -6.08
CA ASP A 208 17.66 -17.20 -4.81
C ASP A 208 16.94 -15.91 -4.36
N GLY A 209 15.76 -15.63 -4.90
CA GLY A 209 14.95 -14.47 -4.55
C GLY A 209 14.56 -14.47 -3.05
N ARG A 210 14.56 -13.29 -2.44
CA ARG A 210 14.30 -13.10 -0.99
C ARG A 210 12.87 -13.43 -0.58
N TYR A 211 11.94 -13.23 -1.50
CA TYR A 211 10.51 -13.47 -1.25
C TYR A 211 10.14 -14.87 -1.70
N LYS A 212 9.33 -15.55 -0.90
CA LYS A 212 8.83 -16.90 -1.25
C LYS A 212 7.32 -16.90 -1.26
N SER A 213 6.74 -17.44 -2.32
CA SER A 213 5.30 -17.67 -2.40
C SER A 213 4.83 -18.75 -1.41
N LEU A 214 3.53 -18.98 -1.34
CA LEU A 214 2.94 -20.08 -0.55
C LEU A 214 3.42 -21.44 -1.04
N ALA A 215 3.57 -21.64 -2.36
CA ALA A 215 4.10 -22.86 -2.96
C ALA A 215 5.64 -22.97 -2.91
N GLY A 216 6.32 -21.93 -2.39
CA GLY A 216 7.77 -21.93 -2.22
C GLY A 216 8.53 -21.38 -3.43
N THR A 217 7.88 -20.84 -4.46
CA THR A 217 8.53 -20.13 -5.56
C THR A 217 9.23 -18.89 -5.04
N SER A 218 10.49 -18.68 -5.46
CA SER A 218 11.28 -17.54 -5.02
C SER A 218 11.15 -16.38 -6.00
N PHE A 219 11.01 -15.18 -5.45
CA PHE A 219 10.90 -13.93 -6.18
C PHE A 219 11.86 -12.88 -5.62
N GLU A 220 12.26 -11.94 -6.47
CA GLU A 220 13.02 -10.75 -6.08
C GLU A 220 12.30 -9.50 -6.59
N GLY A 221 12.26 -8.45 -5.73
CA GLY A 221 11.75 -7.15 -6.15
C GLY A 221 12.67 -6.49 -7.18
N VAL A 222 12.09 -5.85 -8.17
CA VAL A 222 12.81 -5.17 -9.25
C VAL A 222 12.17 -3.82 -9.57
N SER A 223 12.85 -3.01 -10.39
CA SER A 223 12.23 -1.81 -10.96
C SER A 223 11.06 -2.19 -11.86
N LEU A 224 10.04 -1.35 -11.92
CA LEU A 224 8.87 -1.58 -12.76
C LEU A 224 9.29 -1.89 -14.22
N GLY A 225 8.63 -2.87 -14.81
CA GLY A 225 8.87 -3.35 -16.18
C GLY A 225 10.05 -4.30 -16.33
N LEU A 226 10.76 -4.65 -15.24
CA LEU A 226 11.82 -5.64 -15.24
C LEU A 226 11.40 -6.97 -14.60
N GLY A 227 10.18 -7.06 -14.12
CA GLY A 227 9.62 -8.25 -13.48
C GLY A 227 8.66 -9.02 -14.37
N ASP A 228 7.92 -9.91 -13.71
CA ASP A 228 6.96 -10.82 -14.36
C ASP A 228 5.53 -10.27 -14.38
N VAL A 229 5.28 -9.08 -13.79
CA VAL A 229 3.94 -8.48 -13.71
C VAL A 229 3.63 -7.72 -15.02
N ASP A 230 2.52 -8.04 -15.66
CA ASP A 230 2.04 -7.28 -16.83
C ASP A 230 1.39 -5.95 -16.43
N LEU A 231 2.23 -5.00 -16.01
CA LEU A 231 1.81 -3.67 -15.55
C LEU A 231 1.09 -2.88 -16.64
N ALA A 232 1.47 -3.08 -17.91
CA ALA A 232 0.86 -2.38 -19.04
C ALA A 232 -0.61 -2.79 -19.22
N GLU A 233 -0.88 -4.08 -19.16
CA GLU A 233 -2.25 -4.60 -19.27
C GLU A 233 -3.09 -4.22 -18.04
N ILE A 234 -2.52 -4.23 -16.83
CA ILE A 234 -3.19 -3.76 -15.61
C ILE A 234 -3.62 -2.29 -15.78
N VAL A 235 -2.71 -1.41 -16.21
CA VAL A 235 -3.01 0.02 -16.45
C VAL A 235 -4.08 0.17 -17.52
N ARG A 236 -3.95 -0.57 -18.62
CA ARG A 236 -4.94 -0.52 -19.72
C ARG A 236 -6.34 -0.89 -19.25
N ARG A 237 -6.49 -1.96 -18.44
CA ARG A 237 -7.80 -2.39 -17.90
C ARG A 237 -8.36 -1.42 -16.88
N LEU A 238 -7.53 -0.90 -15.98
CA LEU A 238 -7.95 0.11 -15.00
C LEU A 238 -8.42 1.39 -15.68
N LYS A 239 -7.67 1.88 -16.69
CA LYS A 239 -8.08 3.04 -17.50
C LYS A 239 -9.42 2.79 -18.22
N ALA A 240 -9.58 1.63 -18.85
CA ALA A 240 -10.81 1.26 -19.53
C ALA A 240 -12.02 1.20 -18.57
N ARG A 241 -11.80 0.94 -17.27
CA ARG A 241 -12.82 0.94 -16.22
C ARG A 241 -13.08 2.33 -15.64
N GLY A 242 -12.34 3.35 -16.04
CA GLY A 242 -12.45 4.72 -15.53
C GLY A 242 -11.76 4.93 -14.19
N TYR A 243 -10.68 4.20 -13.89
CA TYR A 243 -9.89 4.41 -12.67
C TYR A 243 -9.19 5.77 -12.71
N GLU A 244 -9.45 6.59 -11.71
CA GLU A 244 -8.89 7.94 -11.52
C GLU A 244 -8.05 8.09 -10.24
N GLY A 245 -7.88 6.99 -9.50
CA GLY A 245 -7.08 6.96 -8.26
C GLY A 245 -5.58 7.10 -8.51
N ALA A 246 -4.83 7.15 -7.41
CA ALA A 246 -3.37 7.24 -7.46
C ALA A 246 -2.73 5.90 -7.85
N TYR A 247 -1.66 5.98 -8.63
CA TYR A 247 -0.69 4.91 -8.81
C TYR A 247 0.51 5.23 -7.92
N VAL A 248 0.87 4.33 -7.02
CA VAL A 248 1.92 4.54 -6.02
C VAL A 248 3.01 3.50 -6.20
N LEU A 249 4.24 3.93 -6.41
CA LEU A 249 5.40 3.04 -6.48
C LEU A 249 5.78 2.51 -5.10
N GLU A 250 5.83 1.20 -4.94
CA GLU A 250 6.49 0.50 -3.84
C GLU A 250 7.69 -0.31 -4.36
N TYR A 251 8.85 0.33 -4.44
CA TYR A 251 10.07 -0.32 -4.87
C TYR A 251 10.67 -1.19 -3.76
N GLU A 252 10.89 -2.45 -4.05
CA GLU A 252 11.49 -3.42 -3.10
C GLU A 252 12.70 -4.17 -3.69
N GLY A 253 13.31 -3.65 -4.75
CA GLY A 253 14.48 -4.28 -5.39
C GLY A 253 15.77 -4.14 -4.57
N LEU A 254 16.74 -4.99 -4.87
CA LEU A 254 18.10 -4.90 -4.35
C LEU A 254 18.88 -3.72 -4.98
N GLY A 255 20.00 -3.35 -4.37
CA GLY A 255 20.85 -2.26 -4.84
C GLY A 255 20.37 -0.88 -4.40
N SER A 256 20.67 0.15 -5.18
CA SER A 256 20.32 1.54 -4.86
C SER A 256 18.81 1.78 -5.02
N GLU A 257 18.13 2.15 -3.92
CA GLU A 257 16.71 2.49 -3.96
C GLU A 257 16.46 3.69 -4.87
N ALA A 258 17.30 4.72 -4.82
CA ALA A 258 17.19 5.89 -5.67
C ALA A 258 17.29 5.57 -7.16
N GLU A 259 18.21 4.66 -7.55
CA GLU A 259 18.33 4.23 -8.93
C GLU A 259 17.14 3.39 -9.39
N GLY A 260 16.70 2.45 -8.55
CA GLY A 260 15.52 1.62 -8.84
C GLY A 260 14.24 2.44 -8.98
N ILE A 261 14.08 3.47 -8.14
CA ILE A 261 12.97 4.43 -8.23
C ILE A 261 13.02 5.18 -9.56
N ARG A 262 14.18 5.75 -9.96
CA ARG A 262 14.30 6.48 -11.23
C ARG A 262 13.93 5.61 -12.43
N LYS A 263 14.45 4.38 -12.51
CA LYS A 263 14.10 3.41 -13.56
C LYS A 263 12.60 3.10 -13.59
N SER A 264 11.98 2.97 -12.42
CA SER A 264 10.54 2.74 -12.31
C SER A 264 9.72 3.92 -12.81
N TYR A 265 10.15 5.16 -12.53
CA TYR A 265 9.51 6.37 -13.08
C TYR A 265 9.67 6.48 -14.59
N GLU A 266 10.84 6.15 -15.13
CA GLU A 266 11.10 6.11 -16.58
C GLU A 266 10.16 5.11 -17.27
N TYR A 267 10.07 3.88 -16.73
CA TYR A 267 9.14 2.88 -17.26
C TYR A 267 7.68 3.32 -17.17
N PHE A 268 7.24 3.85 -16.02
CA PHE A 268 5.87 4.33 -15.85
C PHE A 268 5.51 5.38 -16.90
N GLY A 269 6.45 6.25 -17.27
CA GLY A 269 6.27 7.24 -18.33
C GLY A 269 5.90 6.61 -19.68
N THR A 270 6.26 5.35 -19.92
CA THR A 270 5.90 4.63 -21.17
C THR A 270 4.49 4.06 -21.15
N LEU A 271 3.82 4.01 -19.96
CA LEU A 271 2.46 3.50 -19.80
C LEU A 271 1.37 4.58 -19.97
N LEU A 272 1.80 5.84 -20.09
CA LEU A 272 0.90 7.00 -20.19
C LEU A 272 0.41 7.21 -21.62
#